data_a1ef33c88690b556e6cd0107a9cff0ed
#
_entry.id   a1ef33c88690b556e6cd0107a9cff0ed
#
_cell.length_a   1.000
_cell.length_b   1.000
_cell.length_c   1.000
_cell.angle_alpha   90.00
_cell.angle_beta   90.00
_cell.angle_gamma   90.00
#
_symmetry.space_group_name_H-M   'P 1'
#
loop_
_entity.id
_entity.type
_entity.pdbx_description
1 polymer ?
#
loop_
_entity_poly.entity_id
_entity_poly.type
_entity_poly.pdbx_seq_one_letter_code
_entity_poly.pdbx_strand_id
1 'polypeptide(L)'
;MTCRIAFVLFPGFQQLDLAGPMAVFELARLALPGSYDWRLVASTPTAVRSSAGVAWPVQGLPRRLGDLDLVMVIGGDGVDAACRDSRLVAWLRRASRSGARIASICSGSLLLAAAGLLDERTATTHWSRSRQFATDFPAVRLQPDRIYVREPAVRQHGLPELWTSAGMTAGIDLCLALLAHDHGEEVARKAARHLVVERRRPGGQSQFSPLLDLQRPDGRFGALLDEVRRDLQREHHVKDLAAQACMSPRHFARCFHAETGATPAQAVERLRVEAARAALEGGSASVLRVSLESGFGNTERMRRAFLRLLGRPPAAFRPGGVGAG
;
A
#
# COMPACT_ATOMS: atom_id res chain seq x y z
N MET A 1 -0.23 25.35 13.38
CA MET A 1 1.03 24.78 13.98
C MET A 1 1.79 24.06 12.90
N THR A 2 3.13 24.14 12.88
CA THR A 2 3.98 23.44 11.90
C THR A 2 4.16 22.00 12.31
N CYS A 3 3.81 21.03 11.46
CA CYS A 3 4.09 19.62 11.66
C CYS A 3 5.57 19.32 11.33
N ARG A 4 6.34 18.87 12.31
CA ARG A 4 7.78 18.58 12.17
C ARG A 4 7.99 17.09 11.94
N ILE A 5 8.54 16.75 10.79
CA ILE A 5 8.71 15.37 10.31
C ILE A 5 10.18 14.96 10.43
N ALA A 6 10.46 13.79 11.01
CA ALA A 6 11.73 13.12 10.88
C ALA A 6 11.63 11.97 9.87
N PHE A 7 12.28 12.09 8.71
CA PHE A 7 12.45 10.97 7.78
C PHE A 7 13.67 10.17 8.22
N VAL A 8 13.45 8.91 8.59
CA VAL A 8 14.48 7.99 9.08
C VAL A 8 15.04 7.21 7.90
N LEU A 9 16.32 7.40 7.65
CA LEU A 9 17.06 6.78 6.55
C LEU A 9 18.13 5.81 7.06
N PHE A 10 18.49 4.86 6.21
CA PHE A 10 19.59 3.91 6.40
C PHE A 10 20.21 3.59 5.03
N PRO A 11 21.45 3.10 4.97
CA PRO A 11 22.10 2.75 3.70
C PRO A 11 21.27 1.76 2.88
N GLY A 12 21.10 2.03 1.58
CA GLY A 12 20.28 1.23 0.69
C GLY A 12 18.77 1.51 0.81
N PHE A 13 18.37 2.64 1.40
CA PHE A 13 16.95 3.05 1.38
C PHE A 13 16.45 3.29 -0.05
N GLN A 14 15.17 3.01 -0.30
CA GLN A 14 14.56 3.22 -1.62
C GLN A 14 14.28 4.72 -1.85
N GLN A 15 14.88 5.27 -2.91
CA GLN A 15 14.84 6.72 -3.17
C GLN A 15 13.43 7.25 -3.38
N LEU A 16 12.55 6.52 -4.10
CA LEU A 16 11.18 6.97 -4.33
C LEU A 16 10.36 6.97 -3.03
N ASP A 17 10.66 6.06 -2.11
CA ASP A 17 10.00 5.98 -0.80
C ASP A 17 10.27 7.21 0.07
N LEU A 18 11.37 7.94 -0.19
CA LEU A 18 11.66 9.22 0.42
C LEU A 18 11.12 10.39 -0.42
N ALA A 19 11.45 10.43 -1.71
CA ALA A 19 11.15 11.56 -2.58
C ALA A 19 9.64 11.77 -2.76
N GLY A 20 8.87 10.67 -2.87
CA GLY A 20 7.40 10.74 -3.01
C GLY A 20 6.72 11.40 -1.81
N PRO A 21 6.91 10.91 -0.58
CA PRO A 21 6.44 11.56 0.64
C PRO A 21 6.89 13.02 0.78
N MET A 22 8.17 13.31 0.53
CA MET A 22 8.68 14.68 0.60
C MET A 22 7.95 15.60 -0.36
N ALA A 23 7.73 15.17 -1.61
CA ALA A 23 7.01 15.95 -2.61
C ALA A 23 5.55 16.24 -2.18
N VAL A 24 4.85 15.29 -1.53
CA VAL A 24 3.50 15.54 -1.00
C VAL A 24 3.52 16.68 0.02
N PHE A 25 4.42 16.65 1.00
CA PHE A 25 4.48 17.66 2.05
C PHE A 25 5.04 19.01 1.52
N GLU A 26 5.93 18.99 0.54
CA GLU A 26 6.40 20.18 -0.14
C GLU A 26 5.25 20.89 -0.85
N LEU A 27 4.44 20.16 -1.62
CA LEU A 27 3.29 20.71 -2.32
C LEU A 27 2.17 21.15 -1.37
N ALA A 28 2.03 20.50 -0.22
CA ALA A 28 1.12 20.97 0.82
C ALA A 28 1.50 22.37 1.35
N ARG A 29 2.80 22.69 1.44
CA ARG A 29 3.29 24.03 1.84
C ARG A 29 2.93 25.13 0.85
N LEU A 30 2.69 24.80 -0.42
CA LEU A 30 2.20 25.78 -1.41
C LEU A 30 0.77 26.23 -1.09
N ALA A 31 -0.07 25.31 -0.58
CA ALA A 31 -1.44 25.62 -0.19
C ALA A 31 -1.54 26.18 1.25
N LEU A 32 -0.62 25.77 2.12
CA LEU A 32 -0.59 26.09 3.55
C LEU A 32 0.86 26.42 3.96
N PRO A 33 1.35 27.64 3.74
CA PRO A 33 2.71 28.05 4.12
C PRO A 33 3.00 27.78 5.61
N GLY A 34 4.15 27.15 5.88
CA GLY A 34 4.57 26.82 7.24
C GLY A 34 3.87 25.61 7.88
N SER A 35 3.04 24.85 7.11
CA SER A 35 2.32 23.67 7.63
C SER A 35 3.25 22.50 7.98
N TYR A 36 4.34 22.32 7.23
CA TYR A 36 5.27 21.20 7.41
C TYR A 36 6.72 21.69 7.41
N ASP A 37 7.54 21.02 8.21
CA ASP A 37 9.00 21.12 8.21
C ASP A 37 9.57 19.71 8.37
N TRP A 38 10.75 19.43 7.83
CA TRP A 38 11.32 18.10 7.93
C TRP A 38 12.83 18.09 8.04
N ARG A 39 13.33 17.01 8.60
CA ARG A 39 14.74 16.66 8.64
C ARG A 39 14.95 15.21 8.22
N LEU A 40 16.06 14.95 7.53
CA LEU A 40 16.53 13.61 7.21
C LEU A 40 17.47 13.17 8.33
N VAL A 41 17.20 12.01 8.93
CA VAL A 41 17.96 11.52 10.09
C VAL A 41 18.41 10.09 9.90
N ALA A 42 19.60 9.75 10.44
CA ALA A 42 20.14 8.40 10.45
C ALA A 42 20.97 8.14 11.71
N SER A 43 21.33 6.88 11.96
CA SER A 43 22.18 6.50 13.10
C SER A 43 23.54 7.20 13.12
N THR A 44 24.09 7.46 11.95
CA THR A 44 25.34 8.22 11.78
C THR A 44 25.06 9.50 11.00
N PRO A 45 25.56 10.67 11.44
CA PRO A 45 25.32 11.97 10.79
C PRO A 45 26.25 12.18 9.59
N THR A 46 26.23 11.21 8.67
CA THR A 46 26.99 11.25 7.41
C THR A 46 26.00 11.09 6.25
N ALA A 47 26.43 11.38 5.02
CA ALA A 47 25.58 11.15 3.88
C ALA A 47 25.19 9.67 3.77
N VAL A 48 23.88 9.40 3.61
CA VAL A 48 23.35 8.05 3.43
C VAL A 48 23.07 7.83 1.94
N ARG A 49 23.57 6.72 1.42
CA ARG A 49 23.40 6.35 0.01
C ARG A 49 22.13 5.56 -0.19
N SER A 50 21.29 6.01 -1.15
CA SER A 50 20.08 5.31 -1.56
C SER A 50 20.36 4.07 -2.39
N SER A 51 19.36 3.25 -2.67
CA SER A 51 19.42 2.12 -3.61
C SER A 51 19.80 2.53 -5.03
N ALA A 52 19.46 3.76 -5.43
CA ALA A 52 19.86 4.36 -6.72
C ALA A 52 21.29 4.91 -6.72
N GLY A 53 22.06 4.77 -5.64
CA GLY A 53 23.44 5.23 -5.53
C GLY A 53 23.61 6.71 -5.18
N VAL A 54 22.52 7.48 -5.05
CA VAL A 54 22.56 8.90 -4.69
C VAL A 54 22.81 9.07 -3.21
N ALA A 55 23.78 9.92 -2.85
CA ALA A 55 24.08 10.26 -1.46
C ALA A 55 23.21 11.42 -0.98
N TRP A 56 22.50 11.22 0.13
CA TRP A 56 21.66 12.22 0.75
C TRP A 56 22.27 12.70 2.06
N PRO A 57 22.42 14.01 2.26
CA PRO A 57 22.89 14.56 3.52
C PRO A 57 21.88 14.29 4.62
N VAL A 58 22.33 13.79 5.78
CA VAL A 58 21.47 13.49 6.93
C VAL A 58 22.05 14.07 8.21
N GLN A 59 21.17 14.31 9.16
CA GLN A 59 21.54 14.63 10.54
C GLN A 59 21.57 13.34 11.39
N GLY A 60 22.24 13.41 12.54
CA GLY A 60 22.16 12.35 13.54
C GLY A 60 20.76 12.26 14.15
N LEU A 61 20.44 11.12 14.74
CA LEU A 61 19.16 10.90 15.44
C LEU A 61 18.97 11.96 16.54
N PRO A 62 17.88 12.75 16.53
CA PRO A 62 17.62 13.78 17.51
C PRO A 62 17.58 13.22 18.94
N ARG A 63 18.25 13.89 19.88
CA ARG A 63 18.16 13.55 21.30
C ARG A 63 16.85 14.01 21.93
N ARG A 64 16.37 15.22 21.56
CA ARG A 64 15.07 15.77 21.95
C ARG A 64 14.02 15.34 20.94
N LEU A 65 12.96 14.71 21.42
CA LEU A 65 11.89 14.11 20.62
C LEU A 65 10.57 14.87 20.70
N GLY A 66 10.39 15.71 21.74
CA GLY A 66 9.17 16.50 21.94
C GLY A 66 8.90 17.54 20.83
N ASP A 67 9.89 17.78 19.96
CA ASP A 67 9.74 18.67 18.80
C ASP A 67 9.30 17.93 17.53
N LEU A 68 9.04 16.62 17.58
CA LEU A 68 8.62 15.82 16.43
C LEU A 68 7.13 15.50 16.53
N ASP A 69 6.41 15.77 15.44
CA ASP A 69 5.00 15.45 15.30
C ASP A 69 4.78 14.17 14.51
N LEU A 70 5.75 13.82 13.60
CA LEU A 70 5.70 12.63 12.79
C LEU A 70 7.11 12.05 12.59
N VAL A 71 7.26 10.75 12.82
CA VAL A 71 8.46 9.98 12.46
C VAL A 71 8.11 9.01 11.34
N MET A 72 8.76 9.15 10.20
CA MET A 72 8.50 8.33 9.01
C MET A 72 9.72 7.50 8.64
N VAL A 73 9.60 6.18 8.79
CA VAL A 73 10.66 5.22 8.48
C VAL A 73 10.56 4.84 7.01
N ILE A 74 11.62 5.14 6.26
CA ILE A 74 11.70 4.84 4.82
C ILE A 74 12.14 3.38 4.63
N GLY A 75 11.61 2.71 3.60
CA GLY A 75 11.99 1.35 3.26
C GLY A 75 13.20 1.27 2.32
N GLY A 76 13.57 0.07 1.96
CA GLY A 76 14.65 -0.23 1.02
C GLY A 76 15.34 -1.55 1.33
N ASP A 77 16.29 -1.95 0.47
CA ASP A 77 16.98 -3.24 0.58
C ASP A 77 17.90 -3.33 1.82
N GLY A 78 18.34 -2.18 2.35
CA GLY A 78 19.15 -2.12 3.56
C GLY A 78 18.40 -2.34 4.86
N VAL A 79 17.08 -2.58 4.83
CA VAL A 79 16.23 -2.68 6.02
C VAL A 79 16.67 -3.78 6.99
N ASP A 80 17.14 -4.91 6.50
CA ASP A 80 17.58 -6.02 7.36
C ASP A 80 18.80 -5.64 8.22
N ALA A 81 19.72 -4.83 7.69
CA ALA A 81 20.83 -4.26 8.45
C ALA A 81 20.33 -3.19 9.45
N ALA A 82 19.38 -2.36 9.03
CA ALA A 82 18.75 -1.34 9.89
C ALA A 82 18.01 -1.97 11.08
N CYS A 83 17.34 -3.10 10.90
CA CYS A 83 16.69 -3.85 11.98
C CYS A 83 17.67 -4.35 13.05
N ARG A 84 18.95 -4.57 12.68
CA ARG A 84 20.03 -4.95 13.60
C ARG A 84 20.76 -3.75 14.24
N ASP A 85 20.49 -2.53 13.78
CA ASP A 85 21.05 -1.33 14.39
C ASP A 85 20.34 -1.01 15.72
N SER A 86 20.97 -1.43 16.81
CA SER A 86 20.43 -1.24 18.18
C SER A 86 20.18 0.23 18.54
N ARG A 87 20.98 1.16 18.01
CA ARG A 87 20.80 2.60 18.24
C ARG A 87 19.53 3.12 17.57
N LEU A 88 19.30 2.69 16.34
CA LEU A 88 18.13 3.08 15.57
C LEU A 88 16.86 2.49 16.17
N VAL A 89 16.87 1.20 16.49
CA VAL A 89 15.76 0.50 17.15
C VAL A 89 15.42 1.15 18.50
N ALA A 90 16.42 1.41 19.33
CA ALA A 90 16.21 2.07 20.63
C ALA A 90 15.68 3.50 20.48
N TRP A 91 16.15 4.23 19.46
CA TRP A 91 15.66 5.58 19.18
C TRP A 91 14.19 5.56 18.74
N LEU A 92 13.77 4.63 17.88
CA LEU A 92 12.37 4.48 17.45
C LEU A 92 11.44 4.16 18.63
N ARG A 93 11.87 3.27 19.56
CA ARG A 93 11.12 3.00 20.80
C ARG A 93 10.95 4.25 21.65
N ARG A 94 11.95 5.11 21.72
CA ARG A 94 11.83 6.39 22.43
C ARG A 94 10.92 7.36 21.69
N ALA A 95 11.05 7.44 20.36
CA ALA A 95 10.24 8.33 19.54
C ALA A 95 8.74 7.97 19.62
N SER A 96 8.39 6.69 19.68
CA SER A 96 7.00 6.26 19.83
C SER A 96 6.34 6.71 21.15
N ARG A 97 7.16 6.97 22.18
CA ARG A 97 6.69 7.43 23.50
C ARG A 97 6.66 8.95 23.65
N SER A 98 7.14 9.70 22.65
CA SER A 98 7.20 11.17 22.71
C SER A 98 5.88 11.87 22.34
N GLY A 99 4.87 11.12 21.91
CA GLY A 99 3.61 11.65 21.37
C GLY A 99 3.60 11.84 19.86
N ALA A 100 4.73 11.66 19.18
CA ALA A 100 4.81 11.71 17.73
C ALA A 100 4.03 10.55 17.08
N ARG A 101 3.35 10.82 15.98
CA ARG A 101 2.82 9.77 15.09
C ARG A 101 3.97 8.99 14.46
N ILE A 102 3.77 7.72 14.24
CA ILE A 102 4.78 6.86 13.62
C ILE A 102 4.25 6.40 12.25
N ALA A 103 5.07 6.52 11.22
CA ALA A 103 4.74 6.03 9.89
C ALA A 103 5.87 5.20 9.31
N SER A 104 5.54 4.30 8.38
CA SER A 104 6.51 3.58 7.58
C SER A 104 6.09 3.48 6.12
N ILE A 105 7.08 3.51 5.25
CA ILE A 105 6.94 3.34 3.81
C ILE A 105 7.64 2.04 3.42
N CYS A 106 6.98 1.20 2.61
CA CYS A 106 7.56 -0.03 2.06
C CYS A 106 8.04 -1.00 3.17
N SER A 107 9.26 -1.52 3.03
CA SER A 107 9.90 -2.39 4.02
C SER A 107 10.28 -1.68 5.34
N GLY A 108 10.12 -0.36 5.46
CA GLY A 108 10.33 0.37 6.71
C GLY A 108 9.49 -0.15 7.89
N SER A 109 8.39 -0.82 7.61
CA SER A 109 7.56 -1.49 8.62
C SER A 109 8.28 -2.65 9.33
N LEU A 110 9.25 -3.35 8.67
CA LEU A 110 10.08 -4.34 9.35
C LEU A 110 10.89 -3.72 10.47
N LEU A 111 11.43 -2.51 10.26
CA LEU A 111 12.18 -1.80 11.28
C LEU A 111 11.28 -1.35 12.44
N LEU A 112 10.03 -0.96 12.16
CA LEU A 112 9.04 -0.70 13.22
C LEU A 112 8.68 -1.97 14.01
N ALA A 113 8.52 -3.13 13.31
CA ALA A 113 8.29 -4.41 13.95
C ALA A 113 9.48 -4.85 14.81
N ALA A 114 10.72 -4.70 14.32
CA ALA A 114 11.95 -4.97 15.09
C ALA A 114 12.05 -4.07 16.34
N ALA A 115 11.45 -2.88 16.29
CA ALA A 115 11.34 -2.01 17.46
C ALA A 115 10.16 -2.40 18.40
N GLY A 116 9.36 -3.42 18.08
CA GLY A 116 8.18 -3.87 18.85
C GLY A 116 7.01 -2.87 18.80
N LEU A 117 6.96 -2.01 17.80
CA LEU A 117 5.94 -0.96 17.69
C LEU A 117 4.67 -1.43 16.96
N LEU A 118 4.72 -2.61 16.36
CA LEU A 118 3.62 -3.18 15.58
C LEU A 118 2.98 -4.41 16.24
N ASP A 119 3.49 -4.87 17.39
CA ASP A 119 2.94 -6.03 18.10
C ASP A 119 1.47 -5.82 18.43
N GLU A 120 0.63 -6.84 18.13
CA GLU A 120 -0.82 -6.82 18.27
C GLU A 120 -1.53 -5.69 17.49
N ARG A 121 -0.86 -5.11 16.50
CA ARG A 121 -1.41 -4.05 15.66
C ARG A 121 -1.52 -4.49 14.20
N THR A 122 -2.42 -3.84 13.46
CA THR A 122 -2.59 -4.09 12.03
C THR A 122 -1.57 -3.27 11.24
N ALA A 123 -0.85 -3.91 10.30
CA ALA A 123 0.14 -3.25 9.48
C ALA A 123 0.15 -3.81 8.05
N THR A 124 0.77 -3.06 7.15
CA THR A 124 1.15 -3.55 5.82
C THR A 124 2.62 -3.32 5.57
N THR A 125 3.16 -3.98 4.57
CA THR A 125 4.54 -3.85 4.09
C THR A 125 4.56 -4.00 2.57
N HIS A 126 5.70 -3.80 1.95
CA HIS A 126 5.88 -4.11 0.54
C HIS A 126 5.68 -5.61 0.30
N TRP A 127 4.97 -5.96 -0.77
CA TRP A 127 4.60 -7.35 -1.08
C TRP A 127 5.78 -8.33 -1.08
N SER A 128 6.92 -7.90 -1.63
CA SER A 128 8.12 -8.76 -1.71
C SER A 128 8.67 -9.15 -0.34
N ARG A 129 8.31 -8.42 0.72
CA ARG A 129 8.73 -8.65 2.10
C ARG A 129 7.63 -9.28 2.97
N SER A 130 6.42 -9.47 2.44
CA SER A 130 5.27 -9.94 3.23
C SER A 130 5.48 -11.32 3.84
N ARG A 131 6.11 -12.25 3.09
CA ARG A 131 6.42 -13.60 3.61
C ARG A 131 7.44 -13.55 4.75
N GLN A 132 8.52 -12.82 4.56
CA GLN A 132 9.54 -12.62 5.60
C GLN A 132 8.90 -11.96 6.83
N PHE A 133 8.13 -10.88 6.62
CA PHE A 133 7.47 -10.16 7.70
C PHE A 133 6.58 -11.06 8.56
N ALA A 134 5.72 -11.88 7.92
CA ALA A 134 4.84 -12.79 8.63
C ALA A 134 5.59 -13.89 9.42
N THR A 135 6.77 -14.29 8.92
CA THR A 135 7.61 -15.29 9.60
C THR A 135 8.35 -14.67 10.79
N ASP A 136 8.96 -13.49 10.59
CA ASP A 136 9.84 -12.88 11.59
C ASP A 136 9.06 -12.15 12.70
N PHE A 137 7.83 -11.68 12.41
CA PHE A 137 6.99 -10.88 13.32
C PHE A 137 5.56 -11.42 13.42
N PRO A 138 5.35 -12.66 13.94
CA PRO A 138 4.04 -13.31 13.98
C PRO A 138 3.03 -12.60 14.91
N ALA A 139 3.48 -11.75 15.82
CA ALA A 139 2.60 -10.94 16.68
C ALA A 139 1.92 -9.78 15.93
N VAL A 140 2.35 -9.46 14.72
CA VAL A 140 1.76 -8.37 13.92
C VAL A 140 0.61 -8.90 13.08
N ARG A 141 -0.54 -8.22 13.11
CA ARG A 141 -1.67 -8.53 12.21
C ARG A 141 -1.39 -7.98 10.81
N LEU A 142 -0.55 -8.68 10.06
CA LEU A 142 -0.15 -8.27 8.72
C LEU A 142 -1.34 -8.34 7.74
N GLN A 143 -1.56 -7.25 6.99
CA GLN A 143 -2.46 -7.19 5.84
C GLN A 143 -1.62 -7.00 4.55
N PRO A 144 -1.12 -8.08 3.96
CA PRO A 144 -0.08 -8.03 2.93
C PRO A 144 -0.53 -7.42 1.62
N ASP A 145 -1.84 -7.32 1.40
CA ASP A 145 -2.41 -6.82 0.15
C ASP A 145 -2.91 -5.36 0.23
N ARG A 146 -2.72 -4.69 1.38
CA ARG A 146 -3.12 -3.29 1.54
C ARG A 146 -2.05 -2.32 1.08
N ILE A 147 -2.45 -1.25 0.35
CA ILE A 147 -1.48 -0.22 -0.03
C ILE A 147 -1.09 0.68 1.14
N TYR A 148 -2.00 0.93 2.07
CA TYR A 148 -1.67 1.50 3.39
C TYR A 148 -2.71 1.12 4.45
N VAL A 149 -2.27 1.15 5.70
CA VAL A 149 -3.08 0.89 6.90
C VAL A 149 -2.86 2.02 7.88
N ARG A 150 -3.94 2.47 8.52
CA ARG A 150 -3.92 3.38 9.66
C ARG A 150 -4.42 2.64 10.89
N GLU A 151 -3.66 2.70 11.97
CA GLU A 151 -4.04 2.25 13.30
C GLU A 151 -4.13 3.45 14.24
N PRO A 152 -5.26 3.70 14.87
CA PRO A 152 -5.40 4.82 15.77
C PRO A 152 -4.49 4.70 16.99
N ALA A 153 -4.22 5.83 17.64
CA ALA A 153 -3.51 5.83 18.92
C ALA A 153 -4.33 5.12 20.00
N VAL A 154 -3.66 4.32 20.83
CA VAL A 154 -4.28 3.68 21.99
C VAL A 154 -3.74 4.38 23.25
N ARG A 155 -4.37 5.49 23.63
CA ARG A 155 -3.90 6.38 24.70
C ARG A 155 -3.73 5.68 26.05
N GLN A 156 -4.61 4.72 26.37
CA GLN A 156 -4.55 3.95 27.63
C GLN A 156 -3.25 3.14 27.76
N HIS A 157 -2.63 2.77 26.64
CA HIS A 157 -1.38 2.00 26.60
C HIS A 157 -0.18 2.83 26.14
N GLY A 158 -0.35 4.15 25.96
CA GLY A 158 0.72 5.03 25.48
C GLY A 158 1.18 4.72 24.05
N LEU A 159 0.35 4.02 23.26
CA LEU A 159 0.68 3.63 21.90
C LEU A 159 0.37 4.77 20.93
N PRO A 160 1.30 5.13 20.03
CA PRO A 160 1.11 6.20 19.07
C PRO A 160 0.13 5.81 17.96
N GLU A 161 -0.38 6.80 17.23
CA GLU A 161 -1.02 6.56 15.95
C GLU A 161 0.01 6.03 14.96
N LEU A 162 -0.34 4.93 14.27
CA LEU A 162 0.54 4.27 13.30
C LEU A 162 -0.04 4.35 11.89
N TRP A 163 0.86 4.55 10.92
CA TRP A 163 0.56 4.50 9.51
C TRP A 163 1.62 3.64 8.81
N THR A 164 1.20 2.63 8.06
CA THR A 164 2.11 1.77 7.29
C THR A 164 1.66 1.70 5.85
N SER A 165 2.57 1.73 4.89
CA SER A 165 2.26 1.59 3.46
C SER A 165 3.14 0.58 2.75
N ALA A 166 2.63 0.11 1.60
CA ALA A 166 3.34 -0.79 0.70
C ALA A 166 4.56 -0.16 0.02
N GLY A 167 4.73 1.16 0.13
CA GLY A 167 5.84 1.88 -0.48
C GLY A 167 5.64 2.26 -1.94
N MET A 168 6.68 2.77 -2.54
CA MET A 168 6.65 3.30 -3.89
C MET A 168 5.50 4.34 -4.03
N THR A 169 4.65 4.21 -5.04
CA THR A 169 3.50 5.11 -5.21
C THR A 169 2.47 5.03 -4.08
N ALA A 170 2.38 3.89 -3.37
CA ALA A 170 1.51 3.78 -2.19
C ALA A 170 1.99 4.63 -1.00
N GLY A 171 3.28 4.99 -0.96
CA GLY A 171 3.81 5.99 -0.02
C GLY A 171 3.23 7.38 -0.28
N ILE A 172 3.04 7.74 -1.54
CA ILE A 172 2.36 8.99 -1.93
C ILE A 172 0.90 8.97 -1.47
N ASP A 173 0.18 7.85 -1.71
CA ASP A 173 -1.22 7.71 -1.28
C ASP A 173 -1.36 7.82 0.24
N LEU A 174 -0.44 7.20 1.02
CA LEU A 174 -0.42 7.32 2.48
C LEU A 174 -0.21 8.78 2.89
N CYS A 175 0.74 9.50 2.29
CA CYS A 175 1.01 10.90 2.64
C CYS A 175 -0.14 11.83 2.25
N LEU A 176 -0.80 11.60 1.11
CA LEU A 176 -2.04 12.29 0.75
C LEU A 176 -3.18 11.99 1.74
N ALA A 177 -3.25 10.75 2.27
CA ALA A 177 -4.21 10.39 3.31
C ALA A 177 -3.91 11.07 4.66
N LEU A 178 -2.64 11.17 5.05
CA LEU A 178 -2.19 11.95 6.20
C LEU A 178 -2.56 13.43 6.04
N LEU A 179 -2.28 13.99 4.86
CA LEU A 179 -2.60 15.39 4.55
C LEU A 179 -4.11 15.66 4.62
N ALA A 180 -4.93 14.75 4.08
CA ALA A 180 -6.38 14.84 4.18
C ALA A 180 -6.88 14.75 5.63
N HIS A 181 -6.25 13.88 6.44
CA HIS A 181 -6.56 13.74 7.84
C HIS A 181 -6.23 14.99 8.66
N ASP A 182 -5.11 15.64 8.37
CA ASP A 182 -4.61 16.79 9.11
C ASP A 182 -5.25 18.11 8.67
N HIS A 183 -5.53 18.29 7.38
CA HIS A 183 -5.91 19.56 6.77
C HIS A 183 -7.15 19.50 5.87
N GLY A 184 -7.78 18.33 5.77
CA GLY A 184 -8.98 18.12 4.97
C GLY A 184 -8.71 17.72 3.52
N GLU A 185 -9.75 17.18 2.88
CA GLU A 185 -9.67 16.59 1.52
C GLU A 185 -9.31 17.63 0.44
N GLU A 186 -9.66 18.90 0.63
CA GLU A 186 -9.37 19.93 -0.37
C GLU A 186 -7.87 20.17 -0.51
N VAL A 187 -7.14 20.24 0.61
CA VAL A 187 -5.69 20.45 0.60
C VAL A 187 -4.99 19.23 -0.01
N ALA A 188 -5.40 18.02 0.36
CA ALA A 188 -4.87 16.80 -0.22
C ALA A 188 -5.12 16.71 -1.74
N ARG A 189 -6.30 17.14 -2.20
CA ARG A 189 -6.63 17.17 -3.63
C ARG A 189 -5.77 18.19 -4.40
N LYS A 190 -5.48 19.37 -3.83
CA LYS A 190 -4.59 20.34 -4.45
C LYS A 190 -3.18 19.76 -4.61
N ALA A 191 -2.62 19.13 -3.57
CA ALA A 191 -1.33 18.45 -3.63
C ALA A 191 -1.32 17.32 -4.68
N ALA A 192 -2.35 16.47 -4.72
CA ALA A 192 -2.48 15.39 -5.71
C ALA A 192 -2.50 15.92 -7.16
N ARG A 193 -3.19 17.05 -7.42
CA ARG A 193 -3.20 17.68 -8.75
C ARG A 193 -1.80 18.13 -9.18
N HIS A 194 -1.02 18.73 -8.30
CA HIS A 194 0.36 19.12 -8.60
C HIS A 194 1.28 17.91 -8.85
N LEU A 195 1.01 16.78 -8.18
CA LEU A 195 1.70 15.52 -8.42
C LEU A 195 1.24 14.80 -9.70
N VAL A 196 0.23 15.34 -10.41
CA VAL A 196 -0.42 14.68 -11.56
C VAL A 196 -0.96 13.30 -11.17
N VAL A 197 -1.40 13.15 -9.93
CA VAL A 197 -2.08 11.95 -9.43
C VAL A 197 -3.58 12.15 -9.64
N GLU A 198 -4.16 11.37 -10.56
CA GLU A 198 -5.57 11.49 -10.96
C GLU A 198 -6.50 11.25 -9.76
N ARG A 199 -6.19 10.25 -8.94
CA ARG A 199 -6.99 9.88 -7.78
C ARG A 199 -6.11 9.25 -6.71
N ARG A 200 -6.25 9.71 -5.44
CA ARG A 200 -5.70 9.01 -4.29
C ARG A 200 -6.37 7.64 -4.17
N ARG A 201 -5.57 6.58 -4.14
CA ARG A 201 -6.08 5.23 -3.93
C ARG A 201 -6.49 5.04 -2.47
N PRO A 202 -7.61 4.34 -2.18
CA PRO A 202 -7.98 4.00 -0.81
C PRO A 202 -7.01 2.96 -0.24
N GLY A 203 -6.68 3.05 1.06
CA GLY A 203 -5.74 2.15 1.74
C GLY A 203 -6.08 0.66 1.61
N GLY A 204 -7.38 0.37 1.47
CA GLY A 204 -7.87 -0.98 1.26
C GLY A 204 -7.61 -1.58 -0.12
N GLN A 205 -7.10 -0.81 -1.10
CA GLN A 205 -6.80 -1.32 -2.43
C GLN A 205 -5.65 -2.34 -2.39
N SER A 206 -5.69 -3.31 -3.29
CA SER A 206 -4.62 -4.28 -3.49
C SER A 206 -3.33 -3.61 -3.93
N GLN A 207 -2.19 -4.11 -3.44
CA GLN A 207 -0.87 -3.70 -3.90
C GLN A 207 -0.63 -4.09 -5.36
N PHE A 208 -1.29 -5.15 -5.79
CA PHE A 208 -1.23 -5.63 -7.15
C PHE A 208 -2.56 -5.38 -7.89
N SER A 209 -2.45 -4.97 -9.12
CA SER A 209 -3.50 -5.31 -10.08
C SER A 209 -3.37 -6.81 -10.39
N PRO A 210 -4.43 -7.61 -10.25
CA PRO A 210 -4.44 -9.00 -10.75
C PRO A 210 -3.98 -9.11 -12.20
N LEU A 211 -4.07 -8.02 -12.96
CA LEU A 211 -3.52 -7.91 -14.31
C LEU A 211 -2.01 -7.96 -14.36
N LEU A 212 -1.31 -7.27 -13.43
CA LEU A 212 0.16 -7.30 -13.39
C LEU A 212 0.68 -8.69 -13.05
N ASP A 213 -0.06 -9.45 -12.21
CA ASP A 213 0.26 -10.85 -11.93
C ASP A 213 -0.02 -11.78 -13.11
N LEU A 214 -1.03 -11.45 -13.93
CA LEU A 214 -1.43 -12.23 -15.10
C LEU A 214 -0.70 -11.82 -16.37
N GLN A 215 -0.16 -10.59 -16.45
CA GLN A 215 0.58 -10.05 -17.58
C GLN A 215 2.08 -10.10 -17.32
N ARG A 216 2.78 -11.00 -18.00
CA ARG A 216 4.23 -10.81 -18.19
C ARG A 216 4.45 -9.75 -19.29
N PRO A 217 5.49 -8.90 -19.20
CA PRO A 217 5.77 -7.86 -20.20
C PRO A 217 5.82 -8.40 -21.64
N ASP A 218 6.28 -9.66 -21.81
CA ASP A 218 6.34 -10.36 -23.10
C ASP A 218 5.25 -11.45 -23.20
N GLY A 219 4.20 -11.36 -22.38
CA GLY A 219 3.18 -12.39 -22.26
C GLY A 219 2.24 -12.42 -23.47
N ARG A 220 2.09 -13.62 -24.03
CA ARG A 220 1.22 -13.94 -25.18
C ARG A 220 -0.23 -13.58 -24.94
N PHE A 221 -0.69 -13.59 -23.68
CA PHE A 221 -2.10 -13.43 -23.30
C PHE A 221 -2.45 -12.02 -22.80
N GLY A 222 -1.54 -11.06 -22.84
CA GLY A 222 -1.77 -9.69 -22.37
C GLY A 222 -2.95 -9.03 -23.09
N ALA A 223 -2.94 -9.02 -24.44
CA ALA A 223 -4.00 -8.43 -25.25
C ALA A 223 -5.38 -9.11 -25.01
N LEU A 224 -5.37 -10.44 -24.79
CA LEU A 224 -6.57 -11.22 -24.48
C LEU A 224 -7.17 -10.80 -23.13
N LEU A 225 -6.32 -10.63 -22.11
CA LEU A 225 -6.74 -10.18 -20.78
C LEU A 225 -7.26 -8.74 -20.79
N ASP A 226 -6.67 -7.87 -21.61
CA ASP A 226 -7.16 -6.50 -21.81
C ASP A 226 -8.53 -6.47 -22.49
N GLU A 227 -8.80 -7.40 -23.41
CA GLU A 227 -10.13 -7.55 -24.02
C GLU A 227 -11.15 -8.03 -22.99
N VAL A 228 -10.83 -9.04 -22.20
CA VAL A 228 -11.67 -9.51 -21.10
C VAL A 228 -12.00 -8.36 -20.12
N ARG A 229 -11.02 -7.52 -19.79
CA ARG A 229 -11.20 -6.38 -18.89
C ARG A 229 -12.15 -5.32 -19.44
N ARG A 230 -12.11 -5.08 -20.75
CA ARG A 230 -12.99 -4.10 -21.41
C ARG A 230 -14.45 -4.49 -21.37
N ASP A 231 -14.74 -5.79 -21.30
CA ASP A 231 -16.11 -6.30 -21.29
C ASP A 231 -16.28 -7.47 -20.29
N LEU A 232 -16.23 -7.14 -19.00
CA LEU A 232 -16.39 -8.10 -17.89
C LEU A 232 -17.79 -8.70 -17.80
N GLN A 233 -18.82 -8.03 -18.36
CA GLN A 233 -20.20 -8.51 -18.33
C GLN A 233 -20.42 -9.69 -19.28
N ARG A 234 -19.67 -9.75 -20.37
CA ARG A 234 -19.70 -10.85 -21.31
C ARG A 234 -19.32 -12.17 -20.64
N GLU A 235 -19.92 -13.26 -21.07
CA GLU A 235 -19.46 -14.60 -20.71
C GLU A 235 -18.16 -14.93 -21.45
N HIS A 236 -17.12 -15.24 -20.71
CA HIS A 236 -15.79 -15.59 -21.22
C HIS A 236 -15.58 -17.10 -21.07
N HIS A 237 -16.07 -17.89 -22.03
CA HIS A 237 -15.81 -19.33 -22.04
C HIS A 237 -14.39 -19.64 -22.52
N VAL A 238 -13.79 -20.68 -21.93
CA VAL A 238 -12.43 -21.11 -22.29
C VAL A 238 -12.28 -21.40 -23.79
N LYS A 239 -13.33 -21.94 -24.42
CA LYS A 239 -13.33 -22.22 -25.88
C LYS A 239 -13.20 -20.94 -26.70
N ASP A 240 -13.86 -19.86 -26.28
CA ASP A 240 -13.88 -18.60 -27.02
C ASP A 240 -12.54 -17.84 -26.84
N LEU A 241 -11.99 -17.86 -25.63
CA LEU A 241 -10.67 -17.33 -25.33
C LEU A 241 -9.57 -18.09 -26.06
N ALA A 242 -9.70 -19.43 -26.17
CA ALA A 242 -8.77 -20.26 -26.93
C ALA A 242 -8.82 -19.95 -28.43
N ALA A 243 -10.02 -19.77 -29.00
CA ALA A 243 -10.20 -19.39 -30.41
C ALA A 243 -9.56 -18.03 -30.72
N GLN A 244 -9.73 -17.02 -29.82
CA GLN A 244 -9.08 -15.71 -29.95
C GLN A 244 -7.55 -15.83 -29.91
N ALA A 245 -7.01 -16.75 -29.09
CA ALA A 245 -5.58 -17.05 -29.05
C ALA A 245 -5.08 -17.96 -30.17
N CYS A 246 -5.94 -18.33 -31.12
CA CYS A 246 -5.63 -19.29 -32.22
C CYS A 246 -5.12 -20.65 -31.70
N MET A 247 -5.71 -21.16 -30.60
CA MET A 247 -5.31 -22.40 -29.92
C MET A 247 -6.49 -23.34 -29.71
N SER A 248 -6.20 -24.66 -29.60
CA SER A 248 -7.19 -25.58 -29.03
C SER A 248 -7.44 -25.31 -27.55
N PRO A 249 -8.65 -25.55 -27.00
CA PRO A 249 -8.96 -25.27 -25.62
C PRO A 249 -8.00 -25.91 -24.60
N ARG A 250 -7.57 -27.17 -24.88
CA ARG A 250 -6.63 -27.90 -24.01
C ARG A 250 -5.23 -27.28 -24.05
N HIS A 251 -4.74 -26.91 -25.22
CA HIS A 251 -3.44 -26.26 -25.40
C HIS A 251 -3.43 -24.87 -24.74
N PHE A 252 -4.47 -24.09 -25.01
CA PHE A 252 -4.67 -22.79 -24.42
C PHE A 252 -4.64 -22.85 -22.88
N ALA A 253 -5.46 -23.69 -22.26
CA ALA A 253 -5.53 -23.80 -20.79
C ALA A 253 -4.18 -24.15 -20.16
N ARG A 254 -3.41 -25.05 -20.81
CA ARG A 254 -2.06 -25.44 -20.34
C ARG A 254 -1.07 -24.28 -20.46
N CYS A 255 -1.01 -23.62 -21.63
CA CYS A 255 -0.09 -22.50 -21.86
C CYS A 255 -0.45 -21.30 -21.01
N PHE A 256 -1.74 -21.00 -20.89
CA PHE A 256 -2.24 -19.91 -20.05
C PHE A 256 -1.87 -20.12 -18.59
N HIS A 257 -2.08 -21.33 -18.06
CA HIS A 257 -1.70 -21.65 -16.68
C HIS A 257 -0.18 -21.59 -16.46
N ALA A 258 0.60 -22.10 -17.40
CA ALA A 258 2.07 -22.05 -17.33
C ALA A 258 2.61 -20.61 -17.33
N GLU A 259 1.95 -19.69 -18.05
CA GLU A 259 2.37 -18.29 -18.16
C GLU A 259 1.85 -17.42 -17.00
N THR A 260 0.60 -17.60 -16.60
CA THR A 260 -0.09 -16.73 -15.65
C THR A 260 -0.20 -17.30 -14.24
N GLY A 261 0.12 -18.58 -14.04
CA GLY A 261 -0.08 -19.27 -12.75
C GLY A 261 -1.56 -19.49 -12.37
N ALA A 262 -2.50 -19.16 -13.27
CA ALA A 262 -3.93 -19.29 -13.02
C ALA A 262 -4.66 -19.98 -14.19
N THR A 263 -5.80 -20.59 -13.92
CA THR A 263 -6.68 -21.02 -15.01
C THR A 263 -7.38 -19.83 -15.66
N PRO A 264 -7.80 -19.90 -16.94
CA PRO A 264 -8.53 -18.81 -17.59
C PRO A 264 -9.76 -18.35 -16.82
N ALA A 265 -10.52 -19.27 -16.23
CA ALA A 265 -11.69 -18.95 -15.40
C ALA A 265 -11.30 -18.21 -14.10
N GLN A 266 -10.21 -18.61 -13.45
CA GLN A 266 -9.68 -17.89 -12.29
C GLN A 266 -9.20 -16.49 -12.65
N ALA A 267 -8.58 -16.30 -13.80
CA ALA A 267 -8.14 -15.00 -14.28
C ALA A 267 -9.33 -14.06 -14.51
N VAL A 268 -10.38 -14.51 -15.21
CA VAL A 268 -11.62 -13.74 -15.40
C VAL A 268 -12.25 -13.39 -14.06
N GLU A 269 -12.32 -14.33 -13.13
CA GLU A 269 -12.89 -14.09 -11.79
C GLU A 269 -12.08 -13.05 -11.00
N ARG A 270 -10.76 -13.09 -11.03
CA ARG A 270 -9.88 -12.08 -10.39
C ARG A 270 -10.12 -10.68 -10.97
N LEU A 271 -10.23 -10.56 -12.28
CA LEU A 271 -10.54 -9.30 -12.96
C LEU A 271 -11.91 -8.74 -12.54
N ARG A 272 -12.92 -9.62 -12.46
CA ARG A 272 -14.27 -9.24 -11.98
C ARG A 272 -14.27 -8.77 -10.52
N VAL A 273 -13.54 -9.46 -9.65
CA VAL A 273 -13.40 -9.07 -8.23
C VAL A 273 -12.72 -7.72 -8.09
N GLU A 274 -11.67 -7.46 -8.87
CA GLU A 274 -10.96 -6.17 -8.88
C GLU A 274 -11.89 -5.03 -9.29
N ALA A 275 -12.60 -5.18 -10.41
CA ALA A 275 -13.53 -4.19 -10.91
C ALA A 275 -14.67 -3.93 -9.91
N ALA A 276 -15.26 -5.00 -9.34
CA ALA A 276 -16.30 -4.88 -8.33
C ALA A 276 -15.82 -4.19 -7.07
N ARG A 277 -14.62 -4.51 -6.59
CA ARG A 277 -13.99 -3.88 -5.44
C ARG A 277 -13.80 -2.37 -5.66
N ALA A 278 -13.21 -1.99 -6.80
CA ALA A 278 -13.02 -0.58 -7.15
C ALA A 278 -14.34 0.20 -7.19
N ALA A 279 -15.41 -0.40 -7.75
CA ALA A 279 -16.74 0.18 -7.80
C ALA A 279 -17.36 0.33 -6.40
N LEU A 280 -17.21 -0.67 -5.52
CA LEU A 280 -17.71 -0.62 -4.13
C LEU A 280 -16.99 0.44 -3.29
N GLU A 281 -15.67 0.53 -3.41
CA GLU A 281 -14.85 1.54 -2.73
C GLU A 281 -15.16 2.97 -3.21
N GLY A 282 -15.63 3.12 -4.46
CA GLY A 282 -16.13 4.37 -5.00
C GLY A 282 -17.47 4.83 -4.42
N GLY A 283 -18.20 3.98 -3.72
CA GLY A 283 -19.33 4.29 -2.84
C GLY A 283 -20.67 4.62 -3.50
N SER A 284 -20.74 4.83 -4.81
CA SER A 284 -21.94 5.36 -5.49
C SER A 284 -22.96 4.31 -5.94
N ALA A 285 -22.58 3.03 -6.01
CA ALA A 285 -23.46 1.98 -6.56
C ALA A 285 -23.93 0.98 -5.50
N SER A 286 -25.12 0.39 -5.68
CA SER A 286 -25.60 -0.70 -4.84
C SER A 286 -24.80 -1.98 -5.11
N VAL A 287 -24.73 -2.89 -4.11
CA VAL A 287 -24.03 -4.18 -4.23
C VAL A 287 -24.57 -5.00 -5.42
N LEU A 288 -25.89 -4.94 -5.63
CA LEU A 288 -26.54 -5.62 -6.76
C LEU A 288 -26.06 -5.03 -8.09
N ARG A 289 -26.07 -3.71 -8.23
CA ARG A 289 -25.63 -3.03 -9.44
C ARG A 289 -24.16 -3.36 -9.76
N VAL A 290 -23.30 -3.28 -8.76
CA VAL A 290 -21.87 -3.65 -8.92
C VAL A 290 -21.73 -5.11 -9.36
N SER A 291 -22.53 -6.05 -8.81
CA SER A 291 -22.46 -7.45 -9.20
C SER A 291 -22.83 -7.69 -10.69
N LEU A 292 -23.77 -6.92 -11.20
CA LEU A 292 -24.16 -6.98 -12.62
C LEU A 292 -23.11 -6.34 -13.51
N GLU A 293 -22.68 -5.11 -13.19
CA GLU A 293 -21.71 -4.35 -13.98
C GLU A 293 -20.33 -5.00 -14.01
N SER A 294 -19.94 -5.76 -12.96
CA SER A 294 -18.70 -6.52 -12.90
C SER A 294 -18.80 -7.94 -13.47
N GLY A 295 -19.93 -8.30 -14.08
CA GLY A 295 -20.11 -9.58 -14.78
C GLY A 295 -20.33 -10.80 -13.88
N PHE A 296 -20.64 -10.64 -12.59
CA PHE A 296 -21.00 -11.76 -11.71
C PHE A 296 -22.43 -12.27 -11.96
N GLY A 297 -23.31 -11.42 -12.48
CA GLY A 297 -24.71 -11.72 -12.74
C GLY A 297 -25.60 -11.74 -11.49
N ASN A 298 -25.06 -11.98 -10.29
CA ASN A 298 -25.76 -11.88 -9.03
C ASN A 298 -24.83 -11.65 -7.83
N THR A 299 -25.41 -11.16 -6.74
CA THR A 299 -24.67 -10.79 -5.53
C THR A 299 -24.04 -11.98 -4.81
N GLU A 300 -24.66 -13.17 -4.87
CA GLU A 300 -24.15 -14.37 -4.17
C GLU A 300 -22.88 -14.92 -4.84
N ARG A 301 -22.83 -14.94 -6.17
CA ARG A 301 -21.59 -15.32 -6.89
C ARG A 301 -20.47 -14.34 -6.58
N MET A 302 -20.75 -13.04 -6.58
CA MET A 302 -19.80 -12.02 -6.18
C MET A 302 -19.35 -12.21 -4.73
N ARG A 303 -20.26 -12.45 -3.78
CA ARG A 303 -19.94 -12.68 -2.37
C ARG A 303 -19.01 -13.86 -2.18
N ARG A 304 -19.27 -14.99 -2.85
CA ARG A 304 -18.40 -16.18 -2.77
C ARG A 304 -17.00 -15.92 -3.34
N ALA A 305 -16.92 -15.21 -4.44
CA ALA A 305 -15.63 -14.83 -5.04
C ALA A 305 -14.83 -13.90 -4.10
N PHE A 306 -15.49 -12.90 -3.51
CA PHE A 306 -14.89 -11.98 -2.54
C PHE A 306 -14.37 -12.70 -1.30
N LEU A 307 -15.16 -13.59 -0.72
CA LEU A 307 -14.72 -14.37 0.45
C LEU A 307 -13.52 -15.27 0.11
N ARG A 308 -13.53 -15.92 -1.06
CA ARG A 308 -12.45 -16.78 -1.50
C ARG A 308 -11.15 -16.01 -1.78
N LEU A 309 -11.22 -14.87 -2.48
CA LEU A 309 -10.06 -14.13 -2.95
C LEU A 309 -9.59 -13.05 -1.98
N LEU A 310 -10.51 -12.43 -1.22
CA LEU A 310 -10.22 -11.28 -0.36
C LEU A 310 -10.52 -11.55 1.13
N GLY A 311 -11.05 -12.71 1.48
CA GLY A 311 -11.38 -13.08 2.86
C GLY A 311 -12.52 -12.26 3.51
N ARG A 312 -13.17 -11.35 2.77
CA ARG A 312 -14.19 -10.42 3.29
C ARG A 312 -15.36 -10.28 2.30
N PRO A 313 -16.59 -10.05 2.79
CA PRO A 313 -17.74 -9.87 1.91
C PRO A 313 -17.71 -8.50 1.19
N PRO A 314 -18.40 -8.35 0.02
CA PRO A 314 -18.43 -7.11 -0.76
C PRO A 314 -18.85 -5.87 0.04
N ALA A 315 -19.80 -5.99 0.95
CA ALA A 315 -20.28 -4.88 1.78
C ALA A 315 -19.19 -4.24 2.65
N ALA A 316 -18.16 -5.02 3.04
CA ALA A 316 -17.04 -4.53 3.84
C ALA A 316 -16.09 -3.58 3.08
N PHE A 317 -16.24 -3.46 1.76
CA PHE A 317 -15.44 -2.57 0.90
C PHE A 317 -16.18 -1.25 0.58
N ARG A 318 -17.39 -1.04 1.09
CA ARG A 318 -18.10 0.23 0.93
C ARG A 318 -17.64 1.26 1.97
N PRO A 319 -17.63 2.57 1.63
CA PRO A 319 -17.42 3.63 2.61
C PRO A 319 -18.43 3.49 3.76
N GLY A 320 -17.96 3.42 5.00
CA GLY A 320 -18.81 3.23 6.19
C GLY A 320 -19.22 1.77 6.48
N GLY A 321 -18.75 0.80 5.71
CA GLY A 321 -18.98 -0.63 5.98
C GLY A 321 -18.17 -1.08 7.20
N VAL A 322 -18.79 -1.06 8.37
CA VAL A 322 -18.27 -1.71 9.58
C VAL A 322 -18.30 -3.21 9.31
N GLY A 323 -17.15 -3.86 9.41
CA GLY A 323 -17.07 -5.31 9.37
C GLY A 323 -17.97 -5.88 10.47
N ALA A 324 -19.07 -6.53 10.10
CA ALA A 324 -19.78 -7.39 11.02
C ALA A 324 -18.82 -8.52 11.43
N GLY A 325 -18.70 -8.71 12.75
CA GLY A 325 -17.98 -9.58 13.62
C GLY A 325 -17.23 -10.77 13.06
#